data_b54ae8c8219b103ad6f89c114312ae7f
#
_entry.id   b54ae8c8219b103ad6f89c114312ae7f
#
_cell.length_a   1.000
_cell.length_b   1.000
_cell.length_c   1.000
_cell.angle_alpha   90.00
_cell.angle_beta   90.00
_cell.angle_gamma   90.00
#
_symmetry.space_group_name_H-M   'P 1'
#
loop_
_entity.id
_entity.type
_entity.pdbx_description
1 polymer ?
#
loop_
_entity_poly.entity_id
_entity_poly.type
_entity_poly.pdbx_seq_one_letter_code
_entity_poly.pdbx_strand_id
1 'polypeptide(L)'
;GTYKVRSNDCTYRFRAYSAFAHLSGLGQEREPDSVIVLEPLPEGGHEAVLYFKPRTSRSSQEFYSDSRYGEFWVGARPSLEEVSAETGLRCEHIDTLRDALAKDAGIVRLRVVRNVDEAVEAMVNEVRMQAGLPFGGDAAETDDALEERLSEIRLCKDEFEISELRRAVEITKAGFEDILRSLPRAVGHHRGERVIEGAFGAVAREEGNGLGYDTIAASGNHANTLHWIDNDGPVNDGDLVLVDAGVEVDSLYTADITRTLPVNGTFSPTQAKVYQAVLDACEAALERANQPGTRFRDVHDAAMKVIAARLEEWGLLPVSAEESLSPDGQQHRRWMPHGTSHHLGLDVHDCAQARREMYQDALLEPGMCFTIEPGLYFRADDMA
;
A
#
# COMPACT_ATOMS: atom_id res chain seq x y z
N GLY A 1 -13.30 -9.94 -3.49
CA GLY A 1 -12.75 -9.69 -4.83
C GLY A 1 -12.44 -10.99 -5.57
N THR A 2 -12.19 -10.88 -6.85
CA THR A 2 -11.94 -11.99 -7.77
C THR A 2 -10.62 -11.83 -8.52
N TYR A 3 -10.16 -12.89 -9.20
CA TYR A 3 -8.97 -12.82 -10.05
C TYR A 3 -9.12 -11.76 -11.15
N LYS A 4 -8.09 -10.95 -11.33
CA LYS A 4 -7.96 -10.06 -12.50
C LYS A 4 -7.29 -10.80 -13.65
N VAL A 5 -7.90 -10.75 -14.83
CA VAL A 5 -7.33 -11.34 -16.05
C VAL A 5 -6.13 -10.52 -16.49
N ARG A 6 -5.02 -11.20 -16.75
CA ARG A 6 -3.80 -10.60 -17.30
C ARG A 6 -3.82 -10.66 -18.82
N SER A 7 -4.00 -11.87 -19.35
CA SER A 7 -4.15 -12.13 -20.78
C SER A 7 -4.82 -13.46 -21.00
N ASN A 8 -5.84 -13.49 -21.86
CA ASN A 8 -6.54 -14.70 -22.25
C ASN A 8 -7.07 -15.50 -21.04
N ASP A 9 -6.52 -16.68 -20.77
CA ASP A 9 -6.82 -17.56 -19.64
C ASP A 9 -5.86 -17.41 -18.44
N CYS A 10 -4.88 -16.51 -18.54
CA CYS A 10 -3.95 -16.22 -17.46
C CYS A 10 -4.49 -15.10 -16.55
N THR A 11 -4.30 -15.26 -15.26
CA THR A 11 -4.68 -14.25 -14.25
C THR A 11 -3.44 -13.66 -13.58
N TYR A 12 -3.60 -12.46 -13.02
CA TYR A 12 -2.68 -11.99 -12.00
C TYR A 12 -2.83 -12.83 -10.74
N ARG A 13 -1.78 -12.89 -9.92
CA ARG A 13 -1.86 -13.45 -8.59
C ARG A 13 -2.94 -12.70 -7.80
N PHE A 14 -3.78 -13.44 -7.09
CA PHE A 14 -4.80 -12.84 -6.25
C PHE A 14 -4.18 -12.14 -5.04
N ARG A 15 -4.67 -10.97 -4.71
CA ARG A 15 -4.42 -10.26 -3.48
C ARG A 15 -5.76 -9.82 -2.89
N ALA A 16 -6.00 -10.18 -1.63
CA ALA A 16 -7.22 -9.79 -0.94
C ALA A 16 -7.29 -8.26 -0.78
N TYR A 17 -8.51 -7.73 -0.78
CA TYR A 17 -8.74 -6.33 -0.44
C TYR A 17 -8.34 -6.06 1.01
N SER A 18 -7.63 -4.97 1.27
CA SER A 18 -6.95 -4.73 2.55
C SER A 18 -7.91 -4.67 3.74
N ALA A 19 -9.09 -4.07 3.59
CA ALA A 19 -10.07 -4.09 4.66
C ALA A 19 -10.61 -5.51 4.94
N PHE A 20 -10.74 -6.38 3.92
CA PHE A 20 -11.08 -7.78 4.12
C PHE A 20 -9.98 -8.52 4.89
N ALA A 21 -8.73 -8.34 4.49
CA ALA A 21 -7.59 -8.94 5.18
C ALA A 21 -7.51 -8.50 6.65
N HIS A 22 -7.68 -7.19 6.91
CA HIS A 22 -7.70 -6.65 8.27
C HIS A 22 -8.81 -7.24 9.15
N LEU A 23 -10.04 -7.34 8.62
CA LEU A 23 -11.19 -7.84 9.39
C LEU A 23 -11.19 -9.34 9.59
N SER A 24 -10.60 -10.11 8.67
CA SER A 24 -10.61 -11.57 8.70
C SER A 24 -9.33 -12.19 9.25
N GLY A 25 -8.22 -11.45 9.27
CA GLY A 25 -6.89 -11.98 9.52
C GLY A 25 -6.35 -12.89 8.39
N LEU A 26 -7.08 -12.99 7.26
CA LEU A 26 -6.70 -13.84 6.13
C LEU A 26 -5.84 -13.05 5.15
N GLY A 27 -4.58 -13.43 5.05
CA GLY A 27 -3.60 -12.84 4.16
C GLY A 27 -3.66 -13.43 2.74
N GLN A 28 -2.48 -13.63 2.17
CA GLN A 28 -2.29 -14.00 0.77
C GLN A 28 -2.77 -15.41 0.40
N GLU A 29 -2.72 -16.37 1.32
CA GLU A 29 -2.98 -17.78 1.03
C GLU A 29 -4.48 -18.11 0.84
N ARG A 30 -5.32 -17.09 0.81
CA ARG A 30 -6.76 -17.28 0.74
C ARG A 30 -7.30 -17.03 -0.66
N GLU A 31 -8.39 -17.71 -0.91
CA GLU A 31 -9.02 -17.76 -2.21
C GLU A 31 -9.82 -16.50 -2.51
N PRO A 32 -9.92 -16.14 -3.78
CA PRO A 32 -10.83 -15.09 -4.21
C PRO A 32 -12.29 -15.45 -3.88
N ASP A 33 -13.17 -14.49 -4.08
CA ASP A 33 -14.62 -14.63 -3.94
C ASP A 33 -15.13 -14.88 -2.52
N SER A 34 -14.29 -14.65 -1.51
CA SER A 34 -14.73 -14.62 -0.11
C SER A 34 -15.33 -13.27 0.26
N VAL A 35 -16.37 -13.31 1.09
CA VAL A 35 -17.10 -12.11 1.54
C VAL A 35 -17.26 -12.15 3.06
N ILE A 36 -16.90 -11.07 3.75
CA ILE A 36 -17.21 -10.89 5.16
C ILE A 36 -18.45 -10.00 5.32
N VAL A 37 -19.40 -10.44 6.10
CA VAL A 37 -20.62 -9.69 6.44
C VAL A 37 -20.59 -9.38 7.93
N LEU A 38 -20.80 -8.12 8.30
CA LEU A 38 -20.95 -7.67 9.67
C LEU A 38 -22.44 -7.58 9.97
N GLU A 39 -22.99 -8.61 10.61
CA GLU A 39 -24.41 -8.70 10.98
C GLU A 39 -24.66 -7.94 12.28
N PRO A 40 -25.59 -6.94 12.35
CA PRO A 40 -25.84 -6.21 13.56
C PRO A 40 -26.49 -7.10 14.63
N LEU A 41 -26.05 -6.93 15.89
CA LEU A 41 -26.58 -7.64 17.05
C LEU A 41 -27.64 -6.76 17.76
N PRO A 42 -28.70 -7.36 18.32
CA PRO A 42 -29.76 -6.62 19.03
C PRO A 42 -29.24 -5.80 20.23
N GLU A 43 -28.22 -6.31 20.90
CA GLU A 43 -27.55 -5.66 22.05
C GLU A 43 -26.51 -4.62 21.65
N GLY A 44 -26.30 -4.40 20.37
CA GLY A 44 -25.29 -3.54 19.80
C GLY A 44 -24.02 -4.29 19.37
N GLY A 45 -23.24 -3.69 18.48
CA GLY A 45 -22.13 -4.37 17.82
C GLY A 45 -22.55 -5.20 16.64
N HIS A 46 -21.64 -6.08 16.18
CA HIS A 46 -21.85 -6.90 14.99
C HIS A 46 -21.22 -8.29 15.18
N GLU A 47 -21.83 -9.31 14.61
CA GLU A 47 -21.19 -10.60 14.39
C GLU A 47 -20.55 -10.60 12.99
N ALA A 48 -19.30 -11.00 12.90
CA ALA A 48 -18.62 -11.16 11.62
C ALA A 48 -18.85 -12.59 11.09
N VAL A 49 -19.37 -12.70 9.88
CA VAL A 49 -19.64 -13.97 9.19
C VAL A 49 -18.87 -14.01 7.89
N LEU A 50 -18.09 -15.05 7.70
CA LEU A 50 -17.28 -15.25 6.50
C LEU A 50 -17.98 -16.22 5.54
N TYR A 51 -18.31 -15.72 4.35
CA TYR A 51 -18.89 -16.50 3.26
C TYR A 51 -17.83 -16.82 2.23
N PHE A 52 -17.63 -18.09 1.92
CA PHE A 52 -16.74 -18.54 0.87
C PHE A 52 -17.18 -19.89 0.27
N LYS A 53 -16.55 -20.29 -0.82
CA LYS A 53 -16.79 -21.58 -1.43
C LYS A 53 -15.83 -22.62 -0.86
N PRO A 54 -16.25 -23.53 0.03
CA PRO A 54 -15.37 -24.53 0.64
C PRO A 54 -14.98 -25.61 -0.37
N ARG A 55 -14.05 -26.49 0.04
CA ARG A 55 -13.66 -27.65 -0.76
C ARG A 55 -14.84 -28.54 -1.10
N THR A 56 -14.76 -29.16 -2.28
CA THR A 56 -15.75 -30.13 -2.74
C THR A 56 -15.26 -31.56 -2.55
N SER A 57 -16.20 -32.51 -2.60
CA SER A 57 -15.86 -33.95 -2.55
C SER A 57 -15.01 -34.35 -3.77
N ARG A 58 -14.03 -35.24 -3.53
CA ARG A 58 -13.26 -35.89 -4.61
C ARG A 58 -14.11 -36.69 -5.58
N SER A 59 -15.35 -37.01 -5.24
CA SER A 59 -16.29 -37.66 -6.13
C SER A 59 -17.10 -36.70 -7.00
N SER A 60 -16.96 -35.38 -6.79
CA SER A 60 -17.64 -34.39 -7.60
C SER A 60 -16.89 -34.13 -8.92
N GLN A 61 -17.62 -33.80 -9.97
CA GLN A 61 -17.02 -33.39 -11.24
C GLN A 61 -16.23 -32.09 -11.09
N GLU A 62 -16.66 -31.17 -10.21
CA GLU A 62 -15.98 -29.91 -9.93
C GLU A 62 -14.52 -30.12 -9.52
N PHE A 63 -14.24 -31.10 -8.68
CA PHE A 63 -12.89 -31.41 -8.25
C PHE A 63 -11.89 -31.54 -9.40
N TYR A 64 -12.33 -32.14 -10.53
CA TYR A 64 -11.48 -32.45 -11.68
C TYR A 64 -11.58 -31.45 -12.84
N SER A 65 -12.73 -30.83 -13.04
CA SER A 65 -13.01 -30.04 -14.24
C SER A 65 -13.09 -28.54 -14.03
N ASP A 66 -13.20 -28.07 -12.82
CA ASP A 66 -13.24 -26.64 -12.50
C ASP A 66 -11.82 -26.10 -12.27
N SER A 67 -11.30 -25.34 -13.24
CA SER A 67 -9.94 -24.77 -13.16
C SER A 67 -9.79 -23.66 -12.12
N ARG A 68 -10.90 -23.13 -11.58
CA ARG A 68 -10.91 -22.07 -10.59
C ARG A 68 -11.03 -22.58 -9.15
N TYR A 69 -11.83 -23.61 -8.93
CA TYR A 69 -12.15 -24.11 -7.59
C TYR A 69 -11.82 -25.60 -7.40
N GLY A 70 -11.57 -26.33 -8.48
CA GLY A 70 -11.23 -27.75 -8.42
C GLY A 70 -9.85 -27.98 -7.84
N GLU A 71 -9.76 -28.76 -6.75
CA GLU A 71 -8.50 -29.01 -6.06
C GLU A 71 -7.43 -29.70 -6.94
N PHE A 72 -7.86 -30.39 -8.01
CA PHE A 72 -6.92 -30.94 -8.99
C PHE A 72 -6.13 -29.85 -9.73
N TRP A 73 -6.67 -28.61 -9.80
CA TRP A 73 -6.08 -27.47 -10.49
C TRP A 73 -5.40 -26.48 -9.55
N VAL A 74 -6.06 -26.17 -8.42
CA VAL A 74 -5.62 -25.08 -7.55
C VAL A 74 -4.99 -25.57 -6.23
N GLY A 75 -4.98 -26.89 -5.99
CA GLY A 75 -4.49 -27.47 -4.75
C GLY A 75 -5.58 -27.63 -3.69
N ALA A 76 -5.16 -28.08 -2.50
CA ALA A 76 -6.08 -28.32 -1.39
C ALA A 76 -6.78 -27.05 -0.95
N ARG A 77 -8.09 -27.16 -0.72
CA ARG A 77 -8.95 -26.07 -0.25
C ARG A 77 -9.50 -26.38 1.14
N PRO A 78 -9.69 -25.36 2.00
CA PRO A 78 -10.19 -25.58 3.35
C PRO A 78 -11.71 -25.88 3.37
N SER A 79 -12.16 -26.55 4.44
CA SER A 79 -13.58 -26.64 4.77
C SER A 79 -14.05 -25.42 5.56
N LEU A 80 -15.37 -25.29 5.76
CA LEU A 80 -15.95 -24.24 6.61
C LEU A 80 -15.46 -24.36 8.05
N GLU A 81 -15.38 -25.59 8.57
CA GLU A 81 -14.95 -25.87 9.94
C GLU A 81 -13.47 -25.54 10.15
N GLU A 82 -12.62 -25.84 9.16
CA GLU A 82 -11.18 -25.55 9.24
C GLU A 82 -10.94 -24.05 9.30
N VAL A 83 -11.59 -23.25 8.42
CA VAL A 83 -11.44 -21.79 8.46
C VAL A 83 -12.08 -21.19 9.70
N SER A 84 -13.21 -21.72 10.16
CA SER A 84 -13.83 -21.26 11.40
C SER A 84 -12.94 -21.51 12.62
N ALA A 85 -12.27 -22.67 12.68
CA ALA A 85 -11.33 -22.99 13.76
C ALA A 85 -10.08 -22.11 13.72
N GLU A 86 -9.60 -21.74 12.53
CA GLU A 86 -8.42 -20.90 12.33
C GLU A 86 -8.69 -19.43 12.69
N THR A 87 -9.81 -18.89 12.22
CA THR A 87 -10.13 -17.46 12.32
C THR A 87 -10.98 -17.10 13.55
N GLY A 88 -11.66 -18.07 14.14
CA GLY A 88 -12.68 -17.83 15.16
C GLY A 88 -13.98 -17.22 14.61
N LEU A 89 -14.10 -17.03 13.28
CA LEU A 89 -15.29 -16.50 12.63
C LEU A 89 -16.31 -17.60 12.34
N ARG A 90 -17.57 -17.26 12.37
CA ARG A 90 -18.61 -18.10 11.79
C ARG A 90 -18.43 -18.15 10.27
N CYS A 91 -18.39 -19.36 9.69
CA CYS A 91 -18.18 -19.57 8.27
C CYS A 91 -19.44 -20.19 7.63
N GLU A 92 -19.84 -19.67 6.48
CA GLU A 92 -21.01 -20.12 5.74
C GLU A 92 -20.67 -20.32 4.25
N HIS A 93 -21.44 -21.18 3.57
CA HIS A 93 -21.25 -21.39 2.14
C HIS A 93 -21.65 -20.13 1.36
N ILE A 94 -20.87 -19.74 0.35
CA ILE A 94 -21.11 -18.53 -0.44
C ILE A 94 -22.50 -18.48 -1.09
N ASP A 95 -23.08 -19.62 -1.43
CA ASP A 95 -24.41 -19.71 -2.04
C ASP A 95 -25.53 -19.22 -1.10
N THR A 96 -25.29 -19.16 0.21
CA THR A 96 -26.26 -18.66 1.20
C THR A 96 -26.16 -17.14 1.41
N LEU A 97 -25.16 -16.48 0.85
CA LEU A 97 -24.91 -15.04 1.03
C LEU A 97 -26.12 -14.18 0.63
N ARG A 98 -26.73 -14.47 -0.53
CA ARG A 98 -27.88 -13.69 -1.03
C ARG A 98 -29.04 -13.72 -0.06
N ASP A 99 -29.39 -14.91 0.46
CA ASP A 99 -30.49 -15.08 1.41
C ASP A 99 -30.19 -14.37 2.74
N ALA A 100 -28.94 -14.44 3.20
CA ALA A 100 -28.51 -13.74 4.40
C ALA A 100 -28.64 -12.20 4.25
N LEU A 101 -28.21 -11.64 3.13
CA LEU A 101 -28.35 -10.20 2.84
C LEU A 101 -29.83 -9.76 2.71
N ALA A 102 -30.69 -10.62 2.18
CA ALA A 102 -32.11 -10.32 1.98
C ALA A 102 -32.95 -10.43 3.25
N LYS A 103 -32.55 -11.26 4.22
CA LYS A 103 -33.31 -11.60 5.43
C LYS A 103 -33.82 -10.39 6.20
N ASP A 104 -32.96 -9.40 6.43
CA ASP A 104 -33.24 -8.22 7.24
C ASP A 104 -33.21 -6.91 6.41
N ALA A 105 -33.22 -7.04 5.07
CA ALA A 105 -33.25 -5.89 4.18
C ALA A 105 -34.53 -5.05 4.41
N GLY A 106 -34.37 -3.76 4.63
CA GLY A 106 -35.47 -2.84 5.00
C GLY A 106 -35.61 -2.63 6.51
N ILE A 107 -35.07 -3.51 7.36
CA ILE A 107 -35.00 -3.33 8.82
C ILE A 107 -33.63 -2.74 9.19
N VAL A 108 -32.55 -3.25 8.59
CA VAL A 108 -31.19 -2.76 8.78
C VAL A 108 -30.70 -2.06 7.51
N ARG A 109 -29.73 -1.14 7.68
CA ARG A 109 -29.05 -0.51 6.55
C ARG A 109 -28.04 -1.48 5.98
N LEU A 110 -28.25 -1.89 4.74
CA LEU A 110 -27.27 -2.67 4.00
C LEU A 110 -26.24 -1.73 3.37
N ARG A 111 -24.94 -1.99 3.60
CA ARG A 111 -23.81 -1.25 3.05
C ARG A 111 -22.87 -2.19 2.34
N VAL A 112 -22.13 -1.68 1.33
CA VAL A 112 -21.11 -2.43 0.60
C VAL A 112 -19.93 -1.53 0.28
N VAL A 113 -18.72 -2.08 0.29
CA VAL A 113 -17.56 -1.38 -0.27
C VAL A 113 -17.62 -1.50 -1.78
N ARG A 114 -17.76 -0.36 -2.46
CA ARG A 114 -17.96 -0.29 -3.91
C ARG A 114 -16.64 -0.49 -4.67
N ASN A 115 -16.75 -0.92 -5.93
CA ASN A 115 -15.62 -1.09 -6.87
C ASN A 115 -14.57 -2.15 -6.45
N VAL A 116 -14.86 -2.98 -5.45
CA VAL A 116 -13.97 -4.07 -5.00
C VAL A 116 -14.37 -5.39 -5.64
N ASP A 117 -15.69 -5.67 -5.70
CA ASP A 117 -16.25 -6.89 -6.31
C ASP A 117 -17.58 -6.56 -6.97
N GLU A 118 -17.60 -6.54 -8.30
CA GLU A 118 -18.77 -6.15 -9.09
C GLU A 118 -19.97 -7.10 -8.86
N ALA A 119 -19.73 -8.40 -8.65
CA ALA A 119 -20.78 -9.37 -8.43
C ALA A 119 -21.46 -9.19 -7.06
N VAL A 120 -20.66 -8.93 -6.03
CA VAL A 120 -21.17 -8.64 -4.68
C VAL A 120 -21.92 -7.31 -4.68
N GLU A 121 -21.37 -6.27 -5.29
CA GLU A 121 -22.03 -4.97 -5.40
C GLU A 121 -23.37 -5.06 -6.15
N ALA A 122 -23.41 -5.78 -7.26
CA ALA A 122 -24.65 -6.02 -8.00
C ALA A 122 -25.69 -6.78 -7.16
N MET A 123 -25.26 -7.82 -6.43
CA MET A 123 -26.13 -8.59 -5.52
C MET A 123 -26.74 -7.71 -4.44
N VAL A 124 -25.92 -6.87 -3.79
CA VAL A 124 -26.38 -5.94 -2.76
C VAL A 124 -27.38 -4.93 -3.32
N ASN A 125 -27.12 -4.38 -4.51
CA ASN A 125 -28.01 -3.43 -5.16
C ASN A 125 -29.35 -4.09 -5.57
N GLU A 126 -29.35 -5.33 -6.03
CA GLU A 126 -30.58 -6.08 -6.29
C GLU A 126 -31.41 -6.29 -5.02
N VAL A 127 -30.78 -6.69 -3.90
CA VAL A 127 -31.46 -6.86 -2.60
C VAL A 127 -32.05 -5.53 -2.14
N ARG A 128 -31.32 -4.44 -2.23
CA ARG A 128 -31.79 -3.08 -1.90
C ARG A 128 -33.02 -2.70 -2.74
N MET A 129 -32.94 -2.91 -4.05
CA MET A 129 -34.04 -2.61 -4.97
C MET A 129 -35.30 -3.40 -4.62
N GLN A 130 -35.17 -4.70 -4.35
CA GLN A 130 -36.29 -5.57 -3.96
C GLN A 130 -36.93 -5.17 -2.63
N ALA A 131 -36.14 -4.61 -1.71
CA ALA A 131 -36.57 -4.10 -0.41
C ALA A 131 -37.08 -2.65 -0.47
N GLY A 132 -37.06 -1.98 -1.61
CA GLY A 132 -37.45 -0.57 -1.75
C GLY A 132 -36.45 0.41 -1.11
N LEU A 133 -35.19 0.02 -0.96
CA LEU A 133 -34.11 0.82 -0.41
C LEU A 133 -33.37 1.61 -1.50
N PRO A 134 -32.67 2.71 -1.16
CA PRO A 134 -31.74 3.35 -2.09
C PRO A 134 -30.67 2.38 -2.58
N PHE A 135 -30.33 2.43 -3.88
CA PHE A 135 -29.34 1.57 -4.52
C PHE A 135 -28.53 2.33 -5.55
N GLY A 136 -27.39 1.76 -5.99
CA GLY A 136 -26.48 2.42 -6.92
C GLY A 136 -26.00 3.77 -6.40
N GLY A 137 -26.06 4.81 -7.22
CA GLY A 137 -25.65 6.16 -6.86
C GLY A 137 -26.39 6.77 -5.66
N ASP A 138 -27.65 6.40 -5.45
CA ASP A 138 -28.45 6.92 -4.34
C ASP A 138 -28.04 6.34 -2.97
N ALA A 139 -27.25 5.25 -2.96
CA ALA A 139 -26.67 4.67 -1.76
C ALA A 139 -25.20 5.08 -1.54
N ALA A 140 -24.62 5.86 -2.43
CA ALA A 140 -23.18 6.18 -2.45
C ALA A 140 -22.67 6.73 -1.11
N GLU A 141 -23.31 7.76 -0.57
CA GLU A 141 -22.90 8.37 0.71
C GLU A 141 -22.86 7.34 1.86
N THR A 142 -23.80 6.42 1.87
CA THR A 142 -23.87 5.38 2.91
C THR A 142 -22.76 4.35 2.76
N ASP A 143 -22.43 3.99 1.53
CA ASP A 143 -21.36 3.04 1.19
C ASP A 143 -19.98 3.67 1.42
N ASP A 144 -19.79 4.92 1.00
CA ASP A 144 -18.55 5.68 1.22
C ASP A 144 -18.24 5.83 2.72
N ALA A 145 -19.26 6.05 3.56
CA ALA A 145 -19.09 6.10 5.02
C ALA A 145 -18.63 4.75 5.62
N LEU A 146 -18.91 3.60 4.97
CA LEU A 146 -18.35 2.31 5.37
C LEU A 146 -16.85 2.26 5.02
N GLU A 147 -16.48 2.66 3.81
CA GLU A 147 -15.09 2.64 3.34
C GLU A 147 -14.21 3.60 4.16
N GLU A 148 -14.69 4.81 4.44
CA GLU A 148 -14.05 5.75 5.35
C GLU A 148 -13.77 5.11 6.72
N ARG A 149 -14.79 4.48 7.31
CA ARG A 149 -14.64 3.83 8.62
C ARG A 149 -13.64 2.68 8.59
N LEU A 150 -13.66 1.85 7.56
CA LEU A 150 -12.70 0.76 7.37
C LEU A 150 -11.26 1.26 7.17
N SER A 151 -11.08 2.44 6.60
CA SER A 151 -9.78 3.10 6.53
C SER A 151 -9.34 3.66 7.89
N GLU A 152 -10.24 4.33 8.60
CA GLU A 152 -9.94 4.97 9.89
C GLU A 152 -9.53 3.96 10.98
N ILE A 153 -10.14 2.78 11.04
CA ILE A 153 -9.78 1.75 12.04
C ILE A 153 -8.38 1.18 11.83
N ARG A 154 -7.80 1.30 10.62
CA ARG A 154 -6.44 0.85 10.31
C ARG A 154 -5.36 1.90 10.56
N LEU A 155 -5.72 3.15 10.92
CA LEU A 155 -4.74 4.22 11.16
C LEU A 155 -3.80 3.89 12.33
N CYS A 156 -4.34 3.38 13.44
CA CYS A 156 -3.54 2.97 14.60
C CYS A 156 -3.39 1.46 14.60
N LYS A 157 -2.17 1.00 14.40
CA LYS A 157 -1.78 -0.42 14.33
C LYS A 157 -1.68 -1.00 15.73
N ASP A 158 -2.14 -2.23 15.89
CA ASP A 158 -1.89 -3.02 17.10
C ASP A 158 -0.50 -3.67 17.11
N GLU A 159 -0.17 -4.41 18.16
CA GLU A 159 1.14 -5.04 18.33
C GLU A 159 1.43 -6.10 17.25
N PHE A 160 0.42 -6.82 16.77
CA PHE A 160 0.58 -7.78 15.68
C PHE A 160 0.92 -7.06 14.38
N GLU A 161 0.16 -6.04 14.01
CA GLU A 161 0.36 -5.24 12.80
C GLU A 161 1.75 -4.58 12.80
N ILE A 162 2.17 -4.03 13.96
CA ILE A 162 3.52 -3.47 14.13
C ILE A 162 4.59 -4.53 13.96
N SER A 163 4.38 -5.75 14.45
CA SER A 163 5.35 -6.85 14.28
C SER A 163 5.51 -7.26 12.82
N GLU A 164 4.41 -7.31 12.08
CA GLU A 164 4.42 -7.64 10.64
C GLU A 164 5.08 -6.52 9.80
N LEU A 165 4.82 -5.25 10.11
CA LEU A 165 5.53 -4.14 9.49
C LEU A 165 7.04 -4.18 9.76
N ARG A 166 7.46 -4.51 10.98
CA ARG A 166 8.88 -4.70 11.30
C ARG A 166 9.50 -5.85 10.49
N ARG A 167 8.78 -6.96 10.35
CA ARG A 167 9.21 -8.09 9.50
C ARG A 167 9.38 -7.66 8.05
N ALA A 168 8.42 -6.92 7.49
CA ALA A 168 8.51 -6.38 6.14
C ALA A 168 9.73 -5.46 5.96
N VAL A 169 10.01 -4.59 6.92
CA VAL A 169 11.19 -3.71 6.93
C VAL A 169 12.50 -4.51 6.99
N GLU A 170 12.61 -5.55 7.82
CA GLU A 170 13.83 -6.37 7.90
C GLU A 170 14.10 -7.14 6.62
N ILE A 171 13.07 -7.70 5.96
CA ILE A 171 13.24 -8.37 4.67
C ILE A 171 13.60 -7.34 3.58
N THR A 172 12.96 -6.17 3.59
CA THR A 172 13.32 -5.07 2.68
C THR A 172 14.77 -4.66 2.83
N LYS A 173 15.27 -4.53 4.06
CA LYS A 173 16.69 -4.26 4.34
C LYS A 173 17.60 -5.33 3.73
N ALA A 174 17.27 -6.62 3.88
CA ALA A 174 18.03 -7.71 3.26
C ALA A 174 18.05 -7.58 1.72
N GLY A 175 16.93 -7.17 1.11
CA GLY A 175 16.85 -6.86 -0.32
C GLY A 175 17.77 -5.72 -0.74
N PHE A 176 17.86 -4.64 0.05
CA PHE A 176 18.82 -3.56 -0.19
C PHE A 176 20.27 -4.00 -0.06
N GLU A 177 20.58 -4.90 0.88
CA GLU A 177 21.92 -5.48 0.99
C GLU A 177 22.29 -6.31 -0.26
N ASP A 178 21.32 -7.01 -0.87
CA ASP A 178 21.55 -7.76 -2.10
C ASP A 178 21.69 -6.84 -3.31
N ILE A 179 20.97 -5.72 -3.35
CA ILE A 179 21.20 -4.65 -4.33
C ILE A 179 22.65 -4.18 -4.28
N LEU A 180 23.19 -3.89 -3.09
CA LEU A 180 24.58 -3.43 -2.93
C LEU A 180 25.58 -4.47 -3.47
N ARG A 181 25.34 -5.76 -3.21
CA ARG A 181 26.17 -6.85 -3.76
C ARG A 181 26.05 -6.95 -5.30
N SER A 182 24.93 -6.54 -5.86
CA SER A 182 24.64 -6.61 -7.30
C SER A 182 25.09 -5.38 -8.08
N LEU A 183 25.41 -4.25 -7.44
CA LEU A 183 25.86 -3.02 -8.11
C LEU A 183 27.03 -3.25 -9.10
N PRO A 184 28.09 -4.00 -8.75
CA PRO A 184 29.19 -4.25 -9.71
C PRO A 184 28.73 -4.96 -11.00
N ARG A 185 27.68 -5.79 -10.92
CA ARG A 185 27.06 -6.46 -12.07
C ARG A 185 26.14 -5.52 -12.86
N ALA A 186 25.49 -4.56 -12.18
CA ALA A 186 24.63 -3.56 -12.80
C ALA A 186 25.45 -2.56 -13.64
N VAL A 187 26.62 -2.15 -13.13
CA VAL A 187 27.54 -1.27 -13.85
C VAL A 187 27.99 -1.94 -15.15
N GLY A 188 27.81 -1.24 -16.26
CA GLY A 188 28.17 -1.76 -17.59
C GLY A 188 27.15 -2.72 -18.22
N HIS A 189 26.09 -3.10 -17.53
CA HIS A 189 24.97 -3.82 -18.10
C HIS A 189 24.04 -2.84 -18.83
N HIS A 190 23.58 -3.17 -20.05
CA HIS A 190 22.73 -2.28 -20.85
C HIS A 190 21.36 -1.97 -20.20
N ARG A 191 20.94 -2.78 -19.24
CA ARG A 191 19.76 -2.59 -18.36
C ARG A 191 20.19 -2.74 -16.92
N GLY A 192 21.12 -1.92 -16.46
CA GLY A 192 21.66 -1.98 -15.10
C GLY A 192 20.58 -1.78 -14.03
N GLU A 193 19.62 -0.93 -14.31
CA GLU A 193 18.47 -0.71 -13.41
C GLU A 193 17.67 -2.00 -13.19
N ARG A 194 17.44 -2.83 -14.22
CA ARG A 194 16.79 -4.15 -14.07
C ARG A 194 17.62 -5.18 -13.31
N VAL A 195 18.92 -5.04 -13.30
CA VAL A 195 19.75 -5.88 -12.44
C VAL A 195 19.49 -5.60 -10.97
N ILE A 196 19.30 -4.32 -10.63
CA ILE A 196 18.96 -3.87 -9.27
C ILE A 196 17.55 -4.33 -8.88
N GLU A 197 16.56 -4.06 -9.75
CA GLU A 197 15.17 -4.52 -9.57
C GLU A 197 15.10 -6.04 -9.34
N GLY A 198 15.80 -6.81 -10.21
CA GLY A 198 15.82 -8.27 -10.12
C GLY A 198 16.48 -8.81 -8.85
N ALA A 199 17.52 -8.14 -8.34
CA ALA A 199 18.17 -8.50 -7.08
C ALA A 199 17.20 -8.32 -5.90
N PHE A 200 16.53 -7.18 -5.82
CA PHE A 200 15.52 -6.94 -4.80
C PHE A 200 14.33 -7.90 -4.91
N GLY A 201 13.81 -8.08 -6.13
CA GLY A 201 12.66 -8.94 -6.37
C GLY A 201 12.89 -10.41 -6.00
N ALA A 202 14.14 -10.92 -6.17
CA ALA A 202 14.49 -12.26 -5.72
C ALA A 202 14.31 -12.41 -4.20
N VAL A 203 14.92 -11.53 -3.40
CA VAL A 203 14.79 -11.53 -1.93
C VAL A 203 13.33 -11.34 -1.49
N ALA A 204 12.62 -10.40 -2.12
CA ALA A 204 11.22 -10.15 -1.79
C ALA A 204 10.34 -11.39 -1.99
N ARG A 205 10.66 -12.21 -3.00
CA ARG A 205 9.90 -13.44 -3.28
C ARG A 205 10.36 -14.65 -2.48
N GLU A 206 11.62 -14.72 -2.11
CA GLU A 206 12.19 -15.80 -1.31
C GLU A 206 11.77 -15.71 0.16
N GLU A 207 11.78 -14.49 0.72
CA GLU A 207 11.61 -14.27 2.17
C GLU A 207 10.24 -13.67 2.53
N GLY A 208 9.51 -13.10 1.56
CA GLY A 208 8.20 -12.50 1.72
C GLY A 208 7.17 -13.02 0.74
N ASN A 209 6.00 -12.38 0.73
CA ASN A 209 4.97 -12.63 -0.29
C ASN A 209 5.41 -12.14 -1.67
N GLY A 210 6.18 -11.07 -1.73
CA GLY A 210 6.68 -10.47 -2.95
C GLY A 210 6.90 -8.97 -2.80
N LEU A 211 6.83 -8.27 -3.92
CA LEU A 211 6.92 -6.82 -3.95
C LEU A 211 5.62 -6.19 -3.44
N GLY A 212 5.72 -5.19 -2.57
CA GLY A 212 4.58 -4.40 -2.13
C GLY A 212 4.06 -3.45 -3.22
N TYR A 213 4.97 -2.98 -4.06
CA TYR A 213 4.73 -2.13 -5.23
C TYR A 213 5.84 -2.35 -6.26
N ASP A 214 5.66 -1.81 -7.47
CA ASP A 214 6.67 -1.91 -8.53
C ASP A 214 7.94 -1.17 -8.10
N THR A 215 9.06 -1.90 -8.02
CA THR A 215 10.35 -1.34 -7.60
C THR A 215 10.80 -0.21 -8.53
N ILE A 216 11.16 0.91 -7.97
CA ILE A 216 11.85 1.99 -8.67
C ILE A 216 13.35 1.78 -8.50
N ALA A 217 14.06 1.61 -9.61
CA ALA A 217 15.52 1.48 -9.64
C ALA A 217 16.08 2.45 -10.70
N ALA A 218 16.20 3.72 -10.32
CA ALA A 218 16.44 4.82 -11.23
C ALA A 218 17.88 5.35 -11.12
N SER A 219 18.65 5.29 -12.19
CA SER A 219 20.03 5.78 -12.25
C SER A 219 20.14 7.11 -13.00
N GLY A 220 21.00 8.00 -12.52
CA GLY A 220 21.25 9.30 -13.13
C GLY A 220 19.99 10.14 -13.29
N ASN A 221 19.68 10.60 -14.52
CA ASN A 221 18.52 11.48 -14.75
C ASN A 221 17.17 10.79 -14.55
N HIS A 222 17.09 9.47 -14.66
CA HIS A 222 15.85 8.71 -14.37
C HIS A 222 15.38 8.89 -12.93
N ALA A 223 16.31 9.10 -11.97
CA ALA A 223 16.00 9.36 -10.57
C ALA A 223 15.19 10.64 -10.32
N ASN A 224 15.02 11.50 -11.33
CA ASN A 224 14.15 12.67 -11.27
C ASN A 224 12.73 12.41 -11.80
N THR A 225 12.41 11.17 -12.17
CA THR A 225 11.07 10.69 -12.49
C THR A 225 10.55 9.88 -11.31
N LEU A 226 9.59 10.42 -10.57
CA LEU A 226 9.17 9.89 -9.26
C LEU A 226 8.75 8.41 -9.31
N HIS A 227 8.02 8.00 -10.35
CA HIS A 227 7.59 6.62 -10.53
C HIS A 227 8.26 5.99 -11.77
N TRP A 228 9.61 5.96 -11.77
CA TRP A 228 10.39 5.29 -12.80
C TRP A 228 10.41 3.79 -12.57
N ILE A 229 9.43 3.07 -13.11
CA ILE A 229 9.27 1.61 -12.98
C ILE A 229 9.69 0.84 -14.23
N ASP A 230 10.03 1.51 -15.32
CA ASP A 230 10.52 0.86 -16.53
C ASP A 230 11.89 0.21 -16.33
N ASN A 231 12.71 0.79 -15.47
CA ASN A 231 14.01 0.28 -15.03
C ASN A 231 14.88 -0.22 -16.19
N ASP A 232 14.87 0.47 -17.33
CA ASP A 232 15.50 -0.02 -18.55
C ASP A 232 16.83 0.66 -18.91
N GLY A 233 17.28 1.57 -18.04
CA GLY A 233 18.50 2.34 -18.22
C GLY A 233 19.78 1.64 -17.78
N PRO A 234 20.94 2.11 -18.25
CA PRO A 234 22.24 1.71 -17.75
C PRO A 234 22.51 2.32 -16.37
N VAL A 235 23.37 1.70 -15.59
CA VAL A 235 23.93 2.22 -14.34
C VAL A 235 25.40 2.54 -14.60
N ASN A 236 25.81 3.81 -14.44
CA ASN A 236 27.15 4.25 -14.76
C ASN A 236 27.94 4.61 -13.50
N ASP A 237 29.24 4.46 -13.58
CA ASP A 237 30.17 4.94 -12.54
C ASP A 237 30.05 6.47 -12.38
N GLY A 238 29.94 6.93 -11.14
CA GLY A 238 29.77 8.34 -10.79
C GLY A 238 28.32 8.84 -10.75
N ASP A 239 27.33 8.05 -11.25
CA ASP A 239 25.92 8.35 -11.10
C ASP A 239 25.46 8.13 -9.65
N LEU A 240 24.32 8.75 -9.29
CA LEU A 240 23.50 8.29 -8.19
C LEU A 240 22.48 7.30 -8.71
N VAL A 241 22.18 6.27 -7.93
CA VAL A 241 21.04 5.40 -8.13
C VAL A 241 20.07 5.57 -6.96
N LEU A 242 18.83 5.92 -7.29
CA LEU A 242 17.72 5.93 -6.34
C LEU A 242 17.01 4.59 -6.45
N VAL A 243 16.85 3.93 -5.33
CA VAL A 243 16.03 2.72 -5.23
C VAL A 243 14.94 2.99 -4.23
N ASP A 244 13.71 2.73 -4.67
CA ASP A 244 12.50 2.79 -3.86
C ASP A 244 11.80 1.44 -3.96
N ALA A 245 11.75 0.71 -2.86
CA ALA A 245 11.32 -0.67 -2.85
C ALA A 245 10.84 -1.11 -1.45
N GLY A 246 9.81 -1.94 -1.44
CA GLY A 246 9.24 -2.51 -0.23
C GLY A 246 8.76 -3.93 -0.43
N VAL A 247 8.97 -4.76 0.59
CA VAL A 247 8.48 -6.15 0.63
C VAL A 247 7.10 -6.18 1.27
N GLU A 248 6.18 -6.89 0.63
CA GLU A 248 4.93 -7.34 1.23
C GLU A 248 5.17 -8.71 1.88
N VAL A 249 4.83 -8.87 3.15
CA VAL A 249 4.87 -10.16 3.84
C VAL A 249 3.56 -10.96 3.64
N ASP A 250 3.52 -12.22 4.08
CA ASP A 250 2.38 -13.12 3.83
C ASP A 250 1.06 -12.61 4.45
N SER A 251 1.13 -11.83 5.53
CA SER A 251 -0.01 -11.13 6.13
C SER A 251 -0.45 -9.87 5.36
N LEU A 252 0.22 -9.55 4.24
CA LEU A 252 0.01 -8.39 3.35
C LEU A 252 0.51 -7.03 3.91
N TYR A 253 1.13 -6.99 5.08
CA TYR A 253 1.77 -5.76 5.54
C TYR A 253 2.99 -5.46 4.68
N THR A 254 3.14 -4.18 4.31
CA THR A 254 4.09 -3.73 3.28
C THR A 254 5.06 -2.72 3.87
N ALA A 255 6.36 -2.88 3.62
CA ALA A 255 7.37 -1.86 3.90
C ALA A 255 7.51 -0.91 2.71
N ASP A 256 8.08 0.27 2.99
CA ASP A 256 8.37 1.30 2.01
C ASP A 256 9.68 2.02 2.38
N ILE A 257 10.72 1.81 1.57
CA ILE A 257 12.05 2.34 1.83
C ILE A 257 12.69 2.88 0.56
N THR A 258 13.01 4.17 0.57
CA THR A 258 13.83 4.80 -0.47
C THR A 258 15.26 5.02 0.00
N ARG A 259 16.24 4.71 -0.84
CA ARG A 259 17.66 5.05 -0.65
C ARG A 259 18.30 5.54 -1.94
N THR A 260 19.04 6.64 -1.84
CA THR A 260 19.85 7.18 -2.93
C THR A 260 21.33 6.88 -2.64
N LEU A 261 21.99 6.18 -3.53
CA LEU A 261 23.32 5.62 -3.35
C LEU A 261 24.26 6.11 -4.46
N PRO A 262 25.51 6.47 -4.15
CA PRO A 262 26.54 6.67 -5.19
C PRO A 262 26.96 5.32 -5.75
N VAL A 263 26.85 5.13 -7.05
CA VAL A 263 27.11 3.85 -7.73
C VAL A 263 28.51 3.31 -7.45
N ASN A 264 29.49 4.19 -7.35
CA ASN A 264 30.89 3.83 -7.04
C ASN A 264 31.26 3.89 -5.54
N GLY A 265 30.25 4.04 -4.67
CA GLY A 265 30.43 4.09 -3.21
C GLY A 265 30.94 5.43 -2.66
N THR A 266 31.08 6.47 -3.50
CA THR A 266 31.62 7.77 -3.06
C THR A 266 30.81 8.91 -3.66
N PHE A 267 30.26 9.77 -2.80
CA PHE A 267 29.60 11.01 -3.24
C PHE A 267 30.60 12.04 -3.74
N SER A 268 30.31 12.67 -4.86
CA SER A 268 30.99 13.93 -5.23
C SER A 268 30.59 15.05 -4.23
N PRO A 269 31.34 16.15 -4.16
CA PRO A 269 31.01 17.26 -3.25
C PRO A 269 29.60 17.81 -3.44
N THR A 270 29.12 17.91 -4.69
CA THR A 270 27.75 18.37 -5.00
C THR A 270 26.71 17.35 -4.58
N GLN A 271 26.93 16.08 -4.88
CA GLN A 271 26.03 14.99 -4.43
C GLN A 271 25.94 14.94 -2.91
N ALA A 272 27.07 15.02 -2.20
CA ALA A 272 27.11 15.04 -0.74
C ALA A 272 26.34 16.24 -0.16
N LYS A 273 26.49 17.44 -0.77
CA LYS A 273 25.75 18.64 -0.35
C LYS A 273 24.26 18.47 -0.44
N VAL A 274 23.75 17.95 -1.56
CA VAL A 274 22.32 17.70 -1.76
C VAL A 274 21.82 16.59 -0.85
N TYR A 275 22.55 15.49 -0.77
CA TYR A 275 22.20 14.35 0.09
C TYR A 275 22.05 14.78 1.55
N GLN A 276 23.01 15.59 2.06
CA GLN A 276 22.95 16.08 3.43
C GLN A 276 21.73 16.98 3.68
N ALA A 277 21.34 17.81 2.71
CA ALA A 277 20.15 18.64 2.85
C ALA A 277 18.85 17.83 2.95
N VAL A 278 18.76 16.73 2.19
CA VAL A 278 17.61 15.80 2.27
C VAL A 278 17.63 15.03 3.59
N LEU A 279 18.81 14.60 4.05
CA LEU A 279 18.95 13.94 5.35
C LEU A 279 18.56 14.88 6.50
N ASP A 280 19.06 16.14 6.50
CA ASP A 280 18.68 17.14 7.48
C ASP A 280 17.16 17.37 7.52
N ALA A 281 16.51 17.38 6.35
CA ALA A 281 15.05 17.50 6.24
C ALA A 281 14.31 16.28 6.81
N CYS A 282 14.81 15.08 6.54
CA CYS A 282 14.29 13.84 7.11
C CYS A 282 14.41 13.82 8.65
N GLU A 283 15.58 14.20 9.17
CA GLU A 283 15.82 14.27 10.62
C GLU A 283 14.92 15.31 11.30
N ALA A 284 14.74 16.50 10.70
CA ALA A 284 13.84 17.52 11.22
C ALA A 284 12.38 17.05 11.25
N ALA A 285 11.94 16.33 10.23
CA ALA A 285 10.61 15.73 10.18
C ALA A 285 10.44 14.64 11.25
N LEU A 286 11.43 13.78 11.44
CA LEU A 286 11.44 12.74 12.47
C LEU A 286 11.43 13.34 13.87
N GLU A 287 12.25 14.39 14.12
CA GLU A 287 12.25 15.12 15.38
C GLU A 287 10.87 15.72 15.66
N ARG A 288 10.26 16.35 14.64
CA ARG A 288 8.91 16.91 14.76
C ARG A 288 7.87 15.85 15.07
N ALA A 289 7.91 14.69 14.41
CA ALA A 289 7.00 13.57 14.63
C ALA A 289 7.03 13.06 16.08
N ASN A 290 8.18 13.15 16.75
CA ASN A 290 8.35 12.71 18.14
C ASN A 290 7.92 13.77 19.19
N GLN A 291 7.48 14.96 18.77
CA GLN A 291 7.05 16.00 19.72
C GLN A 291 5.56 15.82 20.08
N PRO A 292 5.19 15.98 21.36
CA PRO A 292 3.79 15.96 21.76
C PRO A 292 2.95 17.03 21.04
N GLY A 293 1.74 16.67 20.66
CA GLY A 293 0.80 17.58 20.01
C GLY A 293 1.08 17.83 18.52
N THR A 294 1.98 17.05 17.92
CA THR A 294 2.25 17.10 16.48
C THR A 294 1.06 16.54 15.69
N ARG A 295 0.67 17.27 14.66
CA ARG A 295 -0.26 16.76 13.64
C ARG A 295 0.51 16.09 12.52
N PHE A 296 -0.13 15.14 11.82
CA PHE A 296 0.50 14.45 10.70
C PHE A 296 1.10 15.43 9.67
N ARG A 297 0.36 16.45 9.26
CA ARG A 297 0.86 17.49 8.31
C ARG A 297 2.08 18.27 8.79
N ASP A 298 2.27 18.42 10.11
CA ASP A 298 3.39 19.19 10.67
C ASP A 298 4.74 18.51 10.38
N VAL A 299 4.73 17.20 10.10
CA VAL A 299 5.90 16.42 9.69
C VAL A 299 6.41 16.89 8.33
N HIS A 300 5.50 17.06 7.37
CA HIS A 300 5.81 17.64 6.06
C HIS A 300 6.34 19.08 6.19
N ASP A 301 5.66 19.91 6.96
CA ASP A 301 6.05 21.32 7.14
C ASP A 301 7.46 21.46 7.73
N ALA A 302 7.86 20.55 8.63
CA ALA A 302 9.21 20.55 9.21
C ALA A 302 10.27 20.23 8.15
N ALA A 303 10.05 19.23 7.30
CA ALA A 303 10.97 18.91 6.21
C ALA A 303 11.06 20.08 5.19
N MET A 304 9.91 20.65 4.81
CA MET A 304 9.88 21.75 3.82
C MET A 304 10.61 23.00 4.29
N LYS A 305 10.61 23.31 5.59
CA LYS A 305 11.39 24.42 6.14
C LYS A 305 12.89 24.25 5.88
N VAL A 306 13.42 23.04 6.06
CA VAL A 306 14.83 22.74 5.77
C VAL A 306 15.09 22.83 4.26
N ILE A 307 14.27 22.20 3.46
CA ILE A 307 14.39 22.19 1.98
C ILE A 307 14.38 23.63 1.44
N ALA A 308 13.40 24.45 1.82
CA ALA A 308 13.28 25.83 1.34
C ALA A 308 14.49 26.68 1.74
N ALA A 309 14.97 26.55 2.98
CA ALA A 309 16.16 27.26 3.45
C ALA A 309 17.42 26.88 2.65
N ARG A 310 17.61 25.59 2.34
CA ARG A 310 18.73 25.13 1.52
C ARG A 310 18.65 25.62 0.08
N LEU A 311 17.45 25.59 -0.51
CA LEU A 311 17.22 26.11 -1.86
C LEU A 311 17.47 27.61 -1.96
N GLU A 312 17.07 28.40 -0.96
CA GLU A 312 17.39 29.82 -0.86
C GLU A 312 18.89 30.05 -0.76
N GLU A 313 19.58 29.36 0.16
CA GLU A 313 21.05 29.42 0.33
C GLU A 313 21.77 29.12 -0.99
N TRP A 314 21.26 28.23 -1.81
CA TRP A 314 21.85 27.86 -3.09
C TRP A 314 21.45 28.79 -4.25
N GLY A 315 20.59 29.77 -4.01
CA GLY A 315 20.11 30.70 -5.03
C GLY A 315 19.13 30.07 -6.03
N LEU A 316 18.45 28.98 -5.62
CA LEU A 316 17.50 28.22 -6.45
C LEU A 316 16.04 28.67 -6.26
N LEU A 317 15.76 29.56 -5.31
CA LEU A 317 14.46 30.19 -5.14
C LEU A 317 14.51 31.61 -5.68
N PRO A 318 13.46 32.05 -6.42
CA PRO A 318 13.32 33.44 -6.86
C PRO A 318 12.85 34.38 -5.74
N VAL A 319 12.46 33.84 -4.60
CA VAL A 319 11.91 34.51 -3.42
C VAL A 319 12.57 33.95 -2.15
N SER A 320 12.32 34.56 -0.99
CA SER A 320 12.80 34.01 0.29
C SER A 320 12.17 32.65 0.61
N ALA A 321 12.84 31.87 1.46
CA ALA A 321 12.30 30.60 1.96
C ALA A 321 10.94 30.81 2.66
N GLU A 322 10.81 31.89 3.46
CA GLU A 322 9.56 32.25 4.15
C GLU A 322 8.42 32.51 3.14
N GLU A 323 8.67 33.31 2.12
CA GLU A 323 7.69 33.58 1.07
C GLU A 323 7.35 32.31 0.27
N SER A 324 8.36 31.50 -0.05
CA SER A 324 8.15 30.21 -0.75
C SER A 324 7.30 29.22 0.06
N LEU A 325 7.35 29.24 1.39
CA LEU A 325 6.55 28.37 2.27
C LEU A 325 5.14 28.91 2.53
N SER A 326 4.83 30.14 2.11
CA SER A 326 3.49 30.70 2.26
C SER A 326 2.48 29.99 1.36
N PRO A 327 1.17 30.02 1.66
CA PRO A 327 0.14 29.40 0.83
C PRO A 327 0.14 29.90 -0.63
N ASP A 328 0.49 31.15 -0.86
CA ASP A 328 0.53 31.79 -2.18
C ASP A 328 1.89 31.67 -2.87
N GLY A 329 2.91 31.28 -2.14
CA GLY A 329 4.29 31.09 -2.63
C GLY A 329 4.49 29.79 -3.38
N GLN A 330 4.94 28.78 -2.65
CA GLN A 330 5.10 27.37 -3.10
C GLN A 330 6.22 27.15 -4.16
N GLN A 331 7.16 28.05 -4.32
CA GLN A 331 8.24 27.93 -5.33
C GLN A 331 9.19 26.75 -5.05
N HIS A 332 9.37 26.34 -3.79
CA HIS A 332 10.14 25.14 -3.42
C HIS A 332 9.60 23.86 -4.06
N ARG A 333 8.30 23.82 -4.39
CA ARG A 333 7.67 22.64 -5.03
C ARG A 333 8.18 22.34 -6.44
N ARG A 334 8.89 23.25 -7.06
CA ARG A 334 9.64 22.94 -8.29
C ARG A 334 10.67 21.83 -8.07
N TRP A 335 11.25 21.79 -6.87
CA TRP A 335 12.35 20.89 -6.51
C TRP A 335 11.92 19.74 -5.62
N MET A 336 10.78 19.88 -4.95
CA MET A 336 10.14 18.88 -4.09
C MET A 336 8.62 18.91 -4.29
N PRO A 337 8.08 18.19 -5.29
CA PRO A 337 6.68 18.35 -5.70
C PRO A 337 5.66 17.54 -4.91
N HIS A 338 6.09 16.54 -4.11
CA HIS A 338 5.20 15.57 -3.43
C HIS A 338 5.09 15.81 -1.91
N GLY A 339 4.19 15.08 -1.25
CA GLY A 339 4.15 14.99 0.21
C GLY A 339 5.36 14.21 0.74
N THR A 340 5.79 14.51 1.97
CA THR A 340 6.90 13.76 2.60
C THR A 340 6.45 12.53 3.37
N SER A 341 5.13 12.29 3.47
CA SER A 341 4.63 11.25 4.35
C SER A 341 3.27 10.74 3.90
N HIS A 342 3.07 9.43 4.01
CA HIS A 342 1.78 8.76 3.94
C HIS A 342 1.71 7.65 4.99
N HIS A 343 0.51 7.27 5.41
CA HIS A 343 0.33 6.10 6.28
C HIS A 343 0.70 4.82 5.53
N LEU A 344 1.27 3.89 6.27
CA LEU A 344 1.79 2.60 5.81
C LEU A 344 1.12 1.47 6.60
N GLY A 345 0.81 0.36 5.94
CA GLY A 345 0.16 -0.77 6.60
C GLY A 345 -0.01 -1.96 5.65
N LEU A 346 -1.24 -2.42 5.50
CA LEU A 346 -1.62 -3.44 4.51
C LEU A 346 -1.44 -2.93 3.07
N ASP A 347 -1.65 -1.65 2.85
CA ASP A 347 -1.31 -0.98 1.60
C ASP A 347 -0.08 -0.09 1.81
N VAL A 348 0.73 0.09 0.77
CA VAL A 348 1.85 1.05 0.80
C VAL A 348 1.33 2.46 1.07
N HIS A 349 0.27 2.90 0.38
CA HIS A 349 -0.47 4.11 0.69
C HIS A 349 -1.75 3.73 1.46
N ASP A 350 -1.59 3.40 2.75
CA ASP A 350 -2.69 2.89 3.56
C ASP A 350 -3.66 4.00 4.02
N CYS A 351 -4.88 3.60 4.32
CA CYS A 351 -5.92 4.47 4.89
C CYS A 351 -6.30 5.68 4.03
N ALA A 352 -6.14 5.61 2.71
CA ALA A 352 -6.33 6.73 1.79
C ALA A 352 -7.77 7.32 1.80
N GLN A 353 -8.78 6.53 2.19
CA GLN A 353 -10.18 6.95 2.28
C GLN A 353 -10.56 7.50 3.66
N ALA A 354 -9.64 7.51 4.64
CA ALA A 354 -9.88 8.15 5.92
C ALA A 354 -10.15 9.66 5.74
N ARG A 355 -11.06 10.19 6.54
CA ARG A 355 -11.39 11.61 6.48
C ARG A 355 -10.15 12.46 6.80
N ARG A 356 -10.10 13.64 6.19
CA ARG A 356 -8.96 14.56 6.36
C ARG A 356 -8.63 14.85 7.82
N GLU A 357 -9.66 15.01 8.66
CA GLU A 357 -9.52 15.27 10.10
C GLU A 357 -8.85 14.11 10.85
N MET A 358 -9.02 12.89 10.34
CA MET A 358 -8.46 11.67 10.90
C MET A 358 -7.10 11.28 10.27
N TYR A 359 -6.77 11.86 9.13
CA TYR A 359 -5.52 11.61 8.39
C TYR A 359 -4.57 12.81 8.46
N GLN A 360 -4.77 13.82 7.61
CA GLN A 360 -3.85 14.96 7.46
C GLN A 360 -3.84 15.90 8.68
N ASP A 361 -5.01 16.15 9.26
CA ASP A 361 -5.19 17.09 10.36
C ASP A 361 -5.21 16.41 11.73
N ALA A 362 -5.07 15.07 11.78
CA ALA A 362 -5.03 14.31 13.02
C ALA A 362 -3.78 14.60 13.85
N LEU A 363 -3.93 14.55 15.16
CA LEU A 363 -2.78 14.43 16.06
C LEU A 363 -2.14 13.05 15.87
N LEU A 364 -0.81 12.99 15.91
CA LEU A 364 -0.10 11.73 15.91
C LEU A 364 -0.37 10.97 17.21
N GLU A 365 -0.72 9.71 17.09
CA GLU A 365 -0.99 8.80 18.20
C GLU A 365 -0.07 7.56 18.13
N PRO A 366 0.23 6.93 19.27
CA PRO A 366 0.93 5.66 19.29
C PRO A 366 0.21 4.61 18.42
N GLY A 367 0.97 3.85 17.64
CA GLY A 367 0.44 2.89 16.68
C GLY A 367 0.24 3.43 15.27
N MET A 368 0.27 4.74 15.04
CA MET A 368 0.32 5.29 13.69
C MET A 368 1.68 5.00 13.05
N CYS A 369 1.66 4.30 11.92
CA CYS A 369 2.84 4.00 11.11
C CYS A 369 2.77 4.76 9.78
N PHE A 370 3.84 5.47 9.42
CA PHE A 370 3.89 6.30 8.21
C PHE A 370 5.33 6.52 7.74
N THR A 371 5.48 6.94 6.49
CA THR A 371 6.77 7.25 5.87
C THR A 371 7.25 8.66 6.23
N ILE A 372 8.57 8.88 6.15
CA ILE A 372 9.21 10.20 6.12
C ILE A 372 10.23 10.18 4.98
N GLU A 373 9.88 10.79 3.86
CA GLU A 373 10.55 10.63 2.57
C GLU A 373 10.75 11.95 1.81
N PRO A 374 11.37 12.97 2.39
CA PRO A 374 11.69 14.17 1.67
C PRO A 374 12.67 13.88 0.53
N GLY A 375 12.60 14.65 -0.57
CA GLY A 375 13.48 14.53 -1.71
C GLY A 375 13.86 15.87 -2.34
N LEU A 376 14.84 15.86 -3.22
CA LEU A 376 15.20 16.98 -4.10
C LEU A 376 15.47 16.44 -5.49
N TYR A 377 14.86 17.05 -6.50
CA TYR A 377 14.86 16.57 -7.88
C TYR A 377 15.35 17.67 -8.81
N PHE A 378 16.45 17.39 -9.53
CA PHE A 378 17.12 18.32 -10.43
C PHE A 378 17.07 17.78 -11.86
N ARG A 379 16.00 18.05 -12.56
CA ARG A 379 15.84 17.60 -13.95
C ARG A 379 16.70 18.43 -14.88
N ALA A 380 17.36 17.77 -15.82
CA ALA A 380 18.19 18.46 -16.81
C ALA A 380 17.41 19.53 -17.59
N ASP A 381 16.15 19.27 -17.90
CA ASP A 381 15.23 20.16 -18.65
C ASP A 381 14.86 21.41 -17.84
N ASP A 382 14.92 21.37 -16.53
CA ASP A 382 14.59 22.49 -15.64
C ASP A 382 15.76 23.45 -15.44
N MET A 383 16.96 23.05 -15.89
CA MET A 383 18.20 23.81 -15.76
C MET A 383 18.61 24.53 -17.06
N ALA A 384 17.83 24.37 -18.15
CA ALA A 384 18.10 24.94 -19.47
C ALA A 384 17.56 26.36 -19.65
#